data_a31a457ed7f2a1de674c47bd40a5c922
#
_entry.id   a31a457ed7f2a1de674c47bd40a5c922
#
_cell.length_a   1.000
_cell.length_b   1.000
_cell.length_c   1.000
_cell.angle_alpha   90.00
_cell.angle_beta   90.00
_cell.angle_gamma   90.00
#
_symmetry.space_group_name_H-M   'P 1'
#
loop_
_entity.id
_entity.type
_entity.pdbx_description
1 polymer ?
#
loop_
_entity_poly.entity_id
_entity_poly.type
_entity_poly.pdbx_seq_one_letter_code
_entity_poly.pdbx_strand_id
1 'polypeptide(L)'
;CFPGRVRYWWVNHKQTFRHEFEGRYIWSPKRKRNGQPNRFYDFLREVSPGDLIFSYAGAELRGVGAAISYCYTCPRPSEFGHVGEAWDTIGWRVDVNFQRFPHPVRPKHHLPILTPLLLNERFSPLRLTGEGKMAMYLTSISKVFGDVLLGLAGADTHAFKFSAMQDAPAVLAERELTGQQEWEDMEQRRILEVD
;
A
#
# COMPACT_ATOMS: atom_id res chain seq x y z
N CYS A 1 -20.61 9.91 -14.21
CA CYS A 1 -19.57 9.34 -13.31
C CYS A 1 -19.10 10.42 -12.35
N PHE A 2 -19.48 10.31 -11.09
CA PHE A 2 -18.85 11.13 -10.06
C PHE A 2 -17.38 10.66 -9.94
N PRO A 3 -16.39 11.54 -10.05
CA PRO A 3 -15.03 11.15 -9.77
C PRO A 3 -15.01 10.67 -8.31
N GLY A 4 -14.70 9.39 -8.12
CA GLY A 4 -14.62 8.78 -6.82
C GLY A 4 -13.71 9.62 -5.93
N ARG A 5 -14.14 9.79 -4.67
CA ARG A 5 -13.39 10.57 -3.68
C ARG A 5 -12.04 9.89 -3.47
N VAL A 6 -10.92 10.58 -3.75
CA VAL A 6 -9.57 10.08 -3.52
C VAL A 6 -9.41 9.77 -2.04
N ARG A 7 -9.05 8.52 -1.73
CA ARG A 7 -8.73 8.08 -0.37
C ARG A 7 -7.23 8.09 -0.16
N TYR A 8 -6.85 8.24 1.10
CA TYR A 8 -5.47 8.22 1.53
C TYR A 8 -5.20 6.98 2.36
N TRP A 9 -4.07 6.35 2.09
CA TRP A 9 -3.62 5.12 2.73
C TRP A 9 -2.21 5.27 3.25
N TRP A 10 -1.86 4.43 4.21
CA TRP A 10 -0.53 4.34 4.79
C TRP A 10 -0.11 2.87 4.78
N VAL A 11 1.01 2.55 4.12
CA VAL A 11 1.58 1.22 4.13
C VAL A 11 2.84 1.21 4.99
N ASN A 12 2.87 0.30 5.96
CA ASN A 12 4.06 0.00 6.75
C ASN A 12 4.70 -1.28 6.20
N HIS A 13 5.73 -1.13 5.37
CA HIS A 13 6.38 -2.23 4.68
C HIS A 13 7.88 -2.31 4.94
N LYS A 14 8.27 -2.15 6.20
CA LYS A 14 9.68 -2.13 6.63
C LYS A 14 10.52 -3.25 6.02
N GLN A 15 10.03 -4.49 6.07
CA GLN A 15 10.79 -5.67 5.62
C GLN A 15 10.85 -5.81 4.11
N THR A 16 9.85 -5.33 3.40
CA THR A 16 9.69 -5.48 1.96
C THR A 16 9.77 -4.17 1.20
N PHE A 17 10.13 -3.08 1.89
CA PHE A 17 10.14 -1.73 1.33
C PHE A 17 10.84 -1.66 -0.02
N ARG A 18 12.06 -2.17 -0.10
CA ARG A 18 12.85 -2.10 -1.32
C ARG A 18 12.16 -2.79 -2.50
N HIS A 19 11.65 -3.98 -2.26
CA HIS A 19 10.98 -4.77 -3.30
C HIS A 19 9.67 -4.13 -3.76
N GLU A 20 8.84 -3.71 -2.82
CA GLU A 20 7.54 -3.12 -3.12
C GLU A 20 7.65 -1.72 -3.72
N PHE A 21 8.53 -0.90 -3.19
CA PHE A 21 8.71 0.47 -3.68
C PHE A 21 9.30 0.50 -5.09
N GLU A 22 10.40 -0.22 -5.32
CA GLU A 22 11.06 -0.32 -6.63
C GLU A 22 10.22 -1.15 -7.62
N GLY A 23 9.55 -2.20 -7.14
CA GLY A 23 8.66 -3.04 -7.93
C GLY A 23 7.30 -2.41 -8.24
N ARG A 24 6.98 -1.28 -7.61
CA ARG A 24 5.74 -0.52 -7.81
C ARG A 24 4.48 -1.31 -7.48
N TYR A 25 4.45 -1.92 -6.32
CA TYR A 25 3.29 -2.64 -5.81
C TYR A 25 3.28 -2.65 -4.28
N ILE A 26 2.12 -3.00 -3.71
CA ILE A 26 1.98 -3.48 -2.35
C ILE A 26 1.36 -4.88 -2.38
N TRP A 27 1.82 -5.74 -1.50
CA TRP A 27 1.34 -7.11 -1.42
C TRP A 27 1.19 -7.53 0.04
N SER A 28 0.11 -8.23 0.36
CA SER A 28 -0.09 -8.85 1.67
C SER A 28 -0.63 -10.27 1.52
N PRO A 29 -0.38 -11.15 2.52
CA PRO A 29 -1.16 -12.38 2.62
C PRO A 29 -2.65 -12.07 2.72
N LYS A 30 -3.50 -13.02 2.37
CA LYS A 30 -4.96 -12.88 2.58
C LYS A 30 -5.33 -13.04 4.05
N ARG A 31 -4.57 -13.85 4.79
CA ARG A 31 -4.83 -14.17 6.20
C ARG A 31 -3.53 -14.18 7.00
N LYS A 32 -3.66 -14.06 8.31
CA LYS A 32 -2.56 -14.30 9.25
C LYS A 32 -2.10 -15.75 9.17
N ARG A 33 -0.88 -16.02 9.68
CA ARG A 33 -0.30 -17.38 9.74
C ARG A 33 -1.20 -18.40 10.45
N ASN A 34 -1.99 -17.96 11.44
CA ASN A 34 -2.95 -18.82 12.15
C ASN A 34 -4.30 -18.98 11.41
N GLY A 35 -4.42 -18.51 10.18
CA GLY A 35 -5.63 -18.58 9.36
C GLY A 35 -6.69 -17.52 9.65
N GLN A 36 -6.47 -16.66 10.65
CA GLN A 36 -7.43 -15.62 10.99
C GLN A 36 -7.37 -14.44 10.02
N PRO A 37 -8.53 -13.77 9.77
CA PRO A 37 -8.55 -12.57 8.95
C PRO A 37 -7.76 -11.42 9.62
N ASN A 38 -7.23 -10.54 8.80
CA ASN A 38 -6.58 -9.32 9.24
C ASN A 38 -7.12 -8.13 8.45
N ARG A 39 -7.75 -7.19 9.15
CA ARG A 39 -8.31 -5.99 8.52
C ARG A 39 -7.26 -5.22 7.72
N PHE A 40 -6.03 -5.14 8.19
CA PHE A 40 -4.96 -4.39 7.55
C PHE A 40 -4.39 -5.09 6.31
N TYR A 41 -4.72 -6.34 6.08
CA TYR A 41 -4.56 -7.04 4.82
C TYR A 41 -5.78 -6.83 3.91
N ASP A 42 -6.98 -6.94 4.47
CA ASP A 42 -8.22 -6.79 3.73
C ASP A 42 -8.44 -5.37 3.20
N PHE A 43 -7.82 -4.36 3.79
CA PHE A 43 -7.84 -2.99 3.28
C PHE A 43 -7.29 -2.85 1.86
N LEU A 44 -6.42 -3.76 1.42
CA LEU A 44 -5.98 -3.75 0.02
C LEU A 44 -7.15 -3.85 -0.95
N ARG A 45 -8.20 -4.58 -0.57
CA ARG A 45 -9.42 -4.75 -1.38
C ARG A 45 -10.26 -3.49 -1.52
N GLU A 46 -10.03 -2.49 -0.67
CA GLU A 46 -10.75 -1.22 -0.69
C GLU A 46 -10.02 -0.11 -1.45
N VAL A 47 -8.78 -0.36 -1.85
CA VAL A 47 -7.98 0.60 -2.62
C VAL A 47 -8.55 0.72 -4.03
N SER A 48 -8.71 1.95 -4.48
CA SER A 48 -9.15 2.27 -5.84
C SER A 48 -8.03 2.98 -6.62
N PRO A 49 -7.96 2.81 -7.94
CA PRO A 49 -7.04 3.58 -8.77
C PRO A 49 -7.18 5.08 -8.52
N GLY A 50 -6.05 5.78 -8.38
CA GLY A 50 -5.99 7.19 -8.04
C GLY A 50 -5.90 7.48 -6.53
N ASP A 51 -6.13 6.50 -5.67
CA ASP A 51 -5.88 6.65 -4.24
C ASP A 51 -4.38 6.89 -3.97
N LEU A 52 -4.06 7.65 -2.95
CA LEU A 52 -2.68 7.92 -2.55
C LEU A 52 -2.27 7.01 -1.40
N ILE A 53 -1.08 6.42 -1.52
CA ILE A 53 -0.52 5.48 -0.54
C ILE A 53 0.83 6.01 -0.06
N PHE A 54 0.90 6.38 1.22
CA PHE A 54 2.15 6.78 1.86
C PHE A 54 2.99 5.56 2.19
N SER A 55 4.26 5.60 1.79
CA SER A 55 5.24 4.55 2.06
C SER A 55 6.01 4.85 3.35
N TYR A 56 5.82 4.00 4.35
CA TYR A 56 6.50 4.10 5.64
C TYR A 56 7.36 2.87 5.88
N ALA A 57 8.63 3.10 6.17
CA ALA A 57 9.59 2.05 6.48
C ALA A 57 10.76 2.62 7.29
N GLY A 58 11.21 1.88 8.30
CA GLY A 58 12.36 2.29 9.08
C GLY A 58 12.17 3.62 9.81
N ALA A 59 11.01 3.83 10.42
CA ALA A 59 10.64 5.04 11.17
C ALA A 59 10.54 6.32 10.32
N GLU A 60 10.47 6.20 9.00
CA GLU A 60 10.38 7.32 8.07
C GLU A 60 9.28 7.13 7.03
N LEU A 61 8.58 8.21 6.69
CA LEU A 61 7.84 8.30 5.44
C LEU A 61 8.83 8.60 4.31
N ARG A 62 8.95 7.66 3.39
CA ARG A 62 9.96 7.70 2.32
C ARG A 62 9.44 8.20 1.00
N GLY A 63 8.14 8.13 0.81
CA GLY A 63 7.50 8.55 -0.42
C GLY A 63 5.99 8.40 -0.37
N VAL A 64 5.37 8.68 -1.48
CA VAL A 64 3.94 8.50 -1.71
C VAL A 64 3.74 7.96 -3.13
N GLY A 65 2.73 7.14 -3.31
CA GLY A 65 2.37 6.61 -4.62
C GLY A 65 0.89 6.74 -4.90
N ALA A 66 0.53 6.76 -6.18
CA ALA A 66 -0.85 6.60 -6.60
C ALA A 66 -1.11 5.14 -6.96
N ALA A 67 -2.20 4.58 -6.43
CA ALA A 67 -2.67 3.29 -6.87
C ALA A 67 -3.03 3.35 -8.36
N ILE A 68 -2.58 2.37 -9.13
CA ILE A 68 -2.83 2.26 -10.57
C ILE A 68 -3.66 1.03 -10.92
N SER A 69 -4.03 0.23 -9.93
CA SER A 69 -4.92 -0.91 -10.11
C SER A 69 -5.90 -1.03 -8.95
N TYR A 70 -6.98 -1.79 -9.16
CA TYR A 70 -7.72 -2.40 -8.07
C TYR A 70 -6.93 -3.56 -7.47
N CYS A 71 -7.33 -4.03 -6.28
CA CYS A 71 -6.76 -5.21 -5.68
C CYS A 71 -7.05 -6.46 -6.53
N TYR A 72 -6.05 -7.30 -6.67
CA TYR A 72 -6.19 -8.60 -7.31
C TYR A 72 -5.40 -9.66 -6.55
N THR A 73 -5.80 -10.90 -6.73
CA THR A 73 -5.09 -12.04 -6.16
C THR A 73 -3.80 -12.27 -6.92
N CYS A 74 -2.71 -12.42 -6.19
CA CYS A 74 -1.39 -12.57 -6.77
C CYS A 74 -0.53 -13.51 -5.94
N PRO A 75 0.32 -14.35 -6.55
CA PRO A 75 1.31 -15.11 -5.83
C PRO A 75 2.22 -14.23 -5.00
N ARG A 76 2.71 -14.78 -3.89
CA ARG A 76 3.75 -14.12 -3.11
C ARG A 76 4.95 -13.80 -4.00
N PRO A 77 5.41 -12.53 -4.02
CA PRO A 77 6.57 -12.15 -4.81
C PRO A 77 7.80 -12.99 -4.44
N SER A 78 8.44 -13.58 -5.44
CA SER A 78 9.64 -14.43 -5.25
C SER A 78 10.83 -13.63 -4.70
N GLU A 79 10.90 -12.34 -5.00
CA GLU A 79 11.92 -11.42 -4.50
C GLU A 79 11.89 -11.22 -2.99
N PHE A 80 10.79 -11.54 -2.31
CA PHE A 80 10.73 -11.49 -0.85
C PHE A 80 11.65 -12.50 -0.17
N GLY A 81 11.96 -13.62 -0.83
CA GLY A 81 12.88 -14.62 -0.32
C GLY A 81 12.52 -15.09 1.09
N HIS A 82 13.50 -15.15 1.98
CA HIS A 82 13.31 -15.60 3.37
C HIS A 82 12.32 -14.77 4.19
N VAL A 83 12.23 -13.47 3.93
CA VAL A 83 11.27 -12.59 4.61
C VAL A 83 9.83 -13.03 4.36
N GLY A 84 9.55 -13.53 3.17
CA GLY A 84 8.22 -14.00 2.77
C GLY A 84 7.88 -15.43 3.22
N GLU A 85 8.82 -16.23 3.69
CA GLU A 85 8.60 -17.66 3.99
C GLU A 85 7.49 -17.94 5.03
N ALA A 86 7.27 -17.00 5.96
CA ALA A 86 6.23 -17.10 6.97
C ALA A 86 4.82 -16.76 6.46
N TRP A 87 4.69 -16.27 5.23
CA TRP A 87 3.43 -15.83 4.63
C TRP A 87 2.87 -16.85 3.67
N ASP A 88 1.54 -16.78 3.46
CA ASP A 88 0.88 -17.59 2.44
C ASP A 88 1.49 -17.36 1.05
N THR A 89 1.36 -18.37 0.21
CA THR A 89 1.86 -18.33 -1.18
C THR A 89 1.03 -17.45 -2.09
N ILE A 90 -0.22 -17.18 -1.72
CA ILE A 90 -1.17 -16.35 -2.48
C ILE A 90 -1.66 -15.21 -1.59
N GLY A 91 -1.74 -14.01 -2.13
CA GLY A 91 -2.16 -12.84 -1.40
C GLY A 91 -2.92 -11.81 -2.23
N TRP A 92 -3.08 -10.63 -1.65
CA TRP A 92 -3.65 -9.45 -2.28
C TRP A 92 -2.54 -8.57 -2.83
N ARG A 93 -2.70 -8.07 -4.04
CA ARG A 93 -1.78 -7.11 -4.64
C ARG A 93 -2.53 -5.89 -5.18
N VAL A 94 -1.91 -4.72 -5.02
CA VAL A 94 -2.29 -3.47 -5.67
C VAL A 94 -1.03 -2.88 -6.32
N ASP A 95 -1.12 -2.51 -7.58
CA ASP A 95 -0.02 -1.81 -8.25
C ASP A 95 -0.05 -0.33 -7.90
N VAL A 96 1.12 0.22 -7.59
CA VAL A 96 1.28 1.58 -7.06
C VAL A 96 2.47 2.24 -7.73
N ASN A 97 2.26 3.43 -8.25
CA ASN A 97 3.36 4.23 -8.80
C ASN A 97 3.97 5.10 -7.70
N PHE A 98 4.97 4.55 -6.98
CA PHE A 98 5.65 5.24 -5.90
C PHE A 98 6.64 6.27 -6.40
N GLN A 99 6.72 7.41 -5.68
CA GLN A 99 7.76 8.42 -5.84
C GLN A 99 8.39 8.73 -4.48
N ARG A 100 9.72 8.84 -4.46
CA ARG A 100 10.44 9.20 -3.24
C ARG A 100 10.23 10.66 -2.90
N PHE A 101 10.12 10.94 -1.61
CA PHE A 101 10.23 12.31 -1.13
C PHE A 101 11.68 12.79 -1.26
N PRO A 102 11.91 14.05 -1.66
CA PRO A 102 13.25 14.66 -1.62
C PRO A 102 13.88 14.57 -0.22
N HIS A 103 13.05 14.76 0.81
CA HIS A 103 13.43 14.66 2.21
C HIS A 103 12.46 13.74 2.93
N PRO A 104 12.91 12.55 3.39
CA PRO A 104 12.06 11.66 4.19
C PRO A 104 11.53 12.37 5.44
N VAL A 105 10.30 12.06 5.81
CA VAL A 105 9.64 12.64 6.98
C VAL A 105 9.74 11.66 8.14
N ARG A 106 10.36 12.10 9.24
CA ARG A 106 10.37 11.35 10.50
C ARG A 106 9.23 11.82 11.39
N PRO A 107 8.19 11.03 11.63
CA PRO A 107 7.06 11.45 12.44
C PRO A 107 7.45 11.94 13.84
N LYS A 108 8.45 11.34 14.45
CA LYS A 108 8.96 11.75 15.78
C LYS A 108 9.45 13.21 15.82
N HIS A 109 9.89 13.75 14.70
CA HIS A 109 10.34 15.14 14.62
C HIS A 109 9.20 16.16 14.47
N HIS A 110 7.97 15.68 14.28
CA HIS A 110 6.80 16.52 14.00
C HIS A 110 5.63 16.25 14.95
N LEU A 111 5.89 15.72 16.14
CA LEU A 111 4.84 15.37 17.11
C LEU A 111 3.92 16.51 17.49
N PRO A 112 4.39 17.75 17.69
CA PRO A 112 3.49 18.87 17.99
C PRO A 112 2.41 19.09 16.92
N ILE A 113 2.73 18.81 15.67
CA ILE A 113 1.81 18.93 14.53
C ILE A 113 0.96 17.66 14.40
N LEU A 114 1.58 16.48 14.54
CA LEU A 114 0.93 15.20 14.25
C LEU A 114 0.07 14.68 15.39
N THR A 115 0.41 14.91 16.64
CA THR A 115 -0.32 14.35 17.79
C THR A 115 -1.81 14.68 17.77
N PRO A 116 -2.26 15.91 17.53
CA PRO A 116 -3.68 16.22 17.45
C PRO A 116 -4.40 15.46 16.33
N LEU A 117 -3.72 15.23 15.22
CA LEU A 117 -4.26 14.48 14.08
C LEU A 117 -4.36 13.00 14.37
N LEU A 118 -3.35 12.42 15.02
CA LEU A 118 -3.34 11.00 15.40
C LEU A 118 -4.49 10.64 16.34
N LEU A 119 -4.87 11.54 17.24
CA LEU A 119 -5.98 11.34 18.16
C LEU A 119 -7.34 11.23 17.43
N ASN A 120 -7.47 11.80 16.25
CA ASN A 120 -8.68 11.77 15.45
C ASN A 120 -8.69 10.65 14.38
N GLU A 121 -7.60 9.92 14.24
CA GLU A 121 -7.53 8.79 13.31
C GLU A 121 -8.18 7.54 13.91
N ARG A 122 -9.12 6.96 13.19
CA ARG A 122 -9.78 5.71 13.60
C ARG A 122 -8.80 4.54 13.67
N PHE A 123 -7.91 4.47 12.68
CA PHE A 123 -6.86 3.45 12.58
C PHE A 123 -5.51 4.13 12.47
N SER A 124 -5.09 4.77 13.56
CA SER A 124 -3.82 5.49 13.57
C SER A 124 -2.65 4.53 13.28
N PRO A 125 -1.85 4.81 12.25
CA PRO A 125 -0.67 3.98 11.92
C PRO A 125 0.49 4.21 12.88
N LEU A 126 0.43 5.27 13.66
CA LEU A 126 1.46 5.66 14.63
C LEU A 126 0.89 5.65 16.04
N ARG A 127 1.75 5.33 16.98
CA ARG A 127 1.53 5.62 18.40
C ARG A 127 1.70 7.12 18.65
N LEU A 128 1.19 7.62 19.76
CA LEU A 128 1.35 9.03 20.14
C LEU A 128 2.83 9.41 20.36
N THR A 129 3.70 8.43 20.58
CA THR A 129 5.15 8.58 20.62
C THR A 129 5.80 8.82 19.25
N GLY A 130 5.04 8.68 18.18
CA GLY A 130 5.54 8.75 16.80
C GLY A 130 6.10 7.45 16.25
N GLU A 131 6.01 6.35 17.03
CA GLU A 131 6.44 5.03 16.58
C GLU A 131 5.40 4.35 15.71
N GLY A 132 5.86 3.64 14.69
CA GLY A 132 5.00 2.87 13.80
C GLY A 132 4.39 1.64 14.48
N LYS A 133 3.15 1.32 14.15
CA LYS A 133 2.47 0.10 14.60
C LYS A 133 2.77 -1.04 13.61
N MET A 134 3.58 -1.99 14.01
CA MET A 134 4.08 -3.07 13.15
C MET A 134 2.99 -3.99 12.61
N ALA A 135 1.90 -4.19 13.34
CA ALA A 135 0.82 -5.10 12.95
C ALA A 135 -0.13 -4.51 11.89
N MET A 136 0.02 -3.25 11.55
CA MET A 136 -0.84 -2.53 10.61
C MET A 136 -0.11 -2.36 9.27
N TYR A 137 -0.26 -3.35 8.38
CA TYR A 137 0.38 -3.29 7.07
C TYR A 137 -0.15 -2.14 6.21
N LEU A 138 -1.43 -2.15 5.88
CA LEU A 138 -2.11 -1.06 5.17
C LEU A 138 -3.26 -0.53 6.02
N THR A 139 -3.32 0.76 6.23
CA THR A 139 -4.43 1.40 6.93
C THR A 139 -4.91 2.63 6.18
N SER A 140 -6.20 2.91 6.27
CA SER A 140 -6.74 4.17 5.76
C SER A 140 -6.41 5.29 6.74
N ILE A 141 -6.10 6.45 6.19
CA ILE A 141 -5.90 7.69 6.95
C ILE A 141 -6.84 8.77 6.42
N SER A 142 -7.13 9.76 7.25
CA SER A 142 -7.97 10.88 6.84
C SER A 142 -7.26 11.76 5.81
N LYS A 143 -8.06 12.46 5.00
CA LYS A 143 -7.54 13.45 4.05
C LYS A 143 -6.74 14.56 4.75
N VAL A 144 -7.23 15.03 5.89
CA VAL A 144 -6.54 16.07 6.69
C VAL A 144 -5.14 15.60 7.10
N PHE A 145 -5.03 14.39 7.62
CA PHE A 145 -3.74 13.82 7.99
C PHE A 145 -2.82 13.65 6.77
N GLY A 146 -3.33 13.09 5.69
CA GLY A 146 -2.58 12.93 4.44
C GLY A 146 -2.09 14.25 3.85
N ASP A 147 -2.92 15.27 3.83
CA ASP A 147 -2.53 16.60 3.32
C ASP A 147 -1.42 17.24 4.17
N VAL A 148 -1.46 17.08 5.49
CA VAL A 148 -0.39 17.55 6.38
C VAL A 148 0.92 16.81 6.11
N LEU A 149 0.87 15.49 5.92
CA LEU A 149 2.06 14.69 5.59
C LEU A 149 2.69 15.13 4.26
N LEU A 150 1.88 15.40 3.24
CA LEU A 150 2.36 15.91 1.96
C LEU A 150 3.02 17.28 2.11
N GLY A 151 2.43 18.15 2.94
CA GLY A 151 3.01 19.45 3.26
C GLY A 151 4.38 19.34 3.96
N LEU A 152 4.50 18.45 4.94
CA LEU A 152 5.77 18.19 5.64
C LEU A 152 6.85 17.62 4.71
N ALA A 153 6.45 16.82 3.73
CA ALA A 153 7.36 16.24 2.74
C ALA A 153 7.77 17.25 1.65
N GLY A 154 7.12 18.41 1.57
CA GLY A 154 7.33 19.35 0.48
C GLY A 154 6.84 18.83 -0.87
N ALA A 155 5.91 17.89 -0.88
CA ALA A 155 5.39 17.30 -2.09
C ALA A 155 4.32 18.18 -2.74
N ASP A 156 4.44 18.40 -4.06
CA ASP A 156 3.40 19.07 -4.83
C ASP A 156 2.25 18.09 -5.12
N THR A 157 1.15 18.26 -4.39
CA THR A 157 -0.04 17.42 -4.50
C THR A 157 -0.70 17.45 -5.87
N HIS A 158 -0.64 18.60 -6.56
CA HIS A 158 -1.26 18.75 -7.89
C HIS A 158 -0.49 17.99 -8.96
N ALA A 159 0.83 18.08 -8.97
CA ALA A 159 1.69 17.36 -9.90
C ALA A 159 1.54 15.84 -9.72
N PHE A 160 1.43 15.38 -8.48
CA PHE A 160 1.24 13.96 -8.16
C PHE A 160 -0.07 13.40 -8.65
N LYS A 161 -1.17 14.07 -8.35
CA LYS A 161 -2.51 13.65 -8.79
C LYS A 161 -2.64 13.64 -10.32
N PHE A 162 -2.04 14.62 -10.97
CA PHE A 162 -2.12 14.76 -12.42
C PHE A 162 -1.29 13.70 -13.16
N SER A 163 -0.05 13.46 -12.72
CA SER A 163 0.82 12.43 -13.28
C SER A 163 0.23 11.02 -13.11
N ALA A 164 -0.34 10.73 -11.93
CA ALA A 164 -0.99 9.46 -11.64
C ALA A 164 -2.24 9.21 -12.51
N MET A 165 -2.98 10.26 -12.86
CA MET A 165 -4.16 10.15 -13.72
C MET A 165 -3.83 9.97 -15.19
N GLN A 166 -2.67 10.45 -15.67
CA GLN A 166 -2.28 10.32 -17.08
C GLN A 166 -1.78 8.91 -17.43
N ASP A 167 -1.09 8.23 -16.51
CA ASP A 167 -0.49 6.92 -16.77
C ASP A 167 -1.43 5.75 -16.43
N ALA A 168 -2.51 6.00 -15.70
CA ALA A 168 -3.38 4.97 -15.16
C ALA A 168 -4.14 4.10 -16.20
N PRO A 169 -4.73 4.63 -17.31
CA PRO A 169 -5.62 3.83 -18.14
C PRO A 169 -4.94 2.74 -18.97
N ALA A 170 -3.73 2.99 -19.48
CA ALA A 170 -3.03 2.05 -20.37
C ALA A 170 -2.35 0.91 -19.58
N VAL A 171 -1.78 1.22 -18.42
CA VAL A 171 -1.11 0.24 -17.56
C VAL A 171 -2.12 -0.68 -16.86
N LEU A 172 -3.31 -0.17 -16.54
CA LEU A 172 -4.40 -0.94 -15.93
C LEU A 172 -4.91 -2.06 -16.83
N ALA A 173 -5.16 -1.78 -18.11
CA ALA A 173 -5.71 -2.77 -19.05
C ALA A 173 -4.74 -3.92 -19.33
N GLU A 174 -3.45 -3.63 -19.38
CA GLU A 174 -2.42 -4.63 -19.69
C GLU A 174 -2.10 -5.54 -18.49
N ARG A 175 -2.14 -5.00 -17.27
CA ARG A 175 -1.84 -5.76 -16.04
C ARG A 175 -3.03 -6.52 -15.47
N GLU A 176 -4.24 -6.03 -15.63
CA GLU A 176 -5.45 -6.78 -15.28
C GLU A 176 -5.56 -8.08 -16.07
N LEU A 177 -5.25 -8.04 -17.37
CA LEU A 177 -5.24 -9.22 -18.24
C LEU A 177 -4.16 -10.22 -17.83
N THR A 178 -2.95 -9.74 -17.53
CA THR A 178 -1.81 -10.63 -17.19
C THR A 178 -1.97 -11.25 -15.80
N GLY A 179 -2.35 -10.45 -14.81
CA GLY A 179 -2.51 -10.94 -13.43
C GLY A 179 -3.69 -11.91 -13.26
N GLN A 180 -4.78 -11.69 -13.97
CA GLN A 180 -5.95 -12.56 -13.93
C GLN A 180 -5.69 -13.88 -14.65
N GLN A 181 -4.96 -13.86 -15.75
CA GLN A 181 -4.59 -15.02 -16.53
C GLN A 181 -3.58 -15.92 -15.80
N GLU A 182 -2.57 -15.31 -15.17
CA GLU A 182 -1.63 -16.04 -14.31
C GLU A 182 -2.31 -16.70 -13.12
N TRP A 183 -3.33 -16.07 -12.57
CA TRP A 183 -4.09 -16.65 -11.45
C TRP A 183 -4.99 -17.79 -11.87
N GLU A 184 -5.70 -17.67 -12.98
CA GLU A 184 -6.54 -18.75 -13.55
C GLU A 184 -5.70 -19.97 -13.89
N ASP A 185 -4.52 -19.78 -14.47
CA ASP A 185 -3.57 -20.86 -14.78
C ASP A 185 -3.04 -21.56 -13.51
N MET A 186 -2.82 -20.81 -12.43
CA MET A 186 -2.37 -21.38 -11.16
C MET A 186 -3.49 -22.13 -10.44
N GLU A 187 -4.70 -21.63 -10.47
CA GLU A 187 -5.84 -22.31 -9.85
C GLU A 187 -6.16 -23.60 -10.58
N GLN A 188 -6.07 -23.63 -11.92
CA GLN A 188 -6.19 -24.83 -12.72
C GLN A 188 -5.10 -25.87 -12.41
N ARG A 189 -3.85 -25.46 -12.25
CA ARG A 189 -2.76 -26.37 -11.85
C ARG A 189 -3.00 -26.96 -10.47
N ARG A 190 -3.49 -26.16 -9.53
CA ARG A 190 -3.80 -26.62 -8.17
C ARG A 190 -4.93 -27.65 -8.14
N ILE A 191 -5.93 -27.51 -9.00
CA ILE A 191 -7.04 -28.47 -9.14
C ILE A 191 -6.53 -29.80 -9.72
N LEU A 192 -5.60 -29.75 -10.66
CA LEU A 192 -5.01 -30.94 -11.31
C LEU A 192 -4.02 -31.70 -10.41
N GLU A 193 -3.47 -31.05 -9.37
CA GLU A 193 -2.54 -31.70 -8.41
C GLU A 193 -3.27 -32.38 -7.23
N VAL A 194 -4.58 -32.23 -7.10
CA VAL A 194 -5.40 -32.78 -5.99
C VAL A 194 -6.18 -34.04 -6.41
N ASP A 195 -6.23 -34.39 -7.70
CA ASP A 195 -6.77 -35.64 -8.24
C ASP A 195 -5.64 -36.68 -8.47
#